data_9cca79dfb692f6c929ce94ff7fa2f907
#
_entry.id   9cca79dfb692f6c929ce94ff7fa2f907
#
_cell.length_a   1.000
_cell.length_b   1.000
_cell.length_c   1.000
_cell.angle_alpha   90.00
_cell.angle_beta   90.00
_cell.angle_gamma   90.00
#
_symmetry.space_group_name_H-M   'P 1'
#
loop_
_entity.id
_entity.type
_entity.pdbx_description
1 polymer ?
#
loop_
_entity_poly.entity_id
_entity_poly.type
_entity_poly.pdbx_seq_one_letter_code
_entity_poly.pdbx_strand_id
1 'polypeptide(L)'
;MRHERQNISNVLKLTRTQTQMRRYKKNEYHCHIAPLFFVTSRQIKNQNPDNVNNEREDIVFLRDTVEFVTVAAEFCAYMEHSGEHNRKEFVDTLLKLLPLLYLKAQMLPNEESISDDNLEEFVTEDSYEVLRITISELLAEKDSYLDVFVADMKYSDTPITKSISEDLADIYQDIKNFVSLFQLGINETMHDAIVECNEHFKQYWGQTLVNTLRALHDIRYKTTLEEEEEDIDE
;
A
#
# COMPACT_ATOMS: atom_id res chain seq x y z
N MET A 1 -41.91 2.92 -22.60
CA MET A 1 -41.06 4.09 -22.97
C MET A 1 -40.21 4.68 -21.81
N ARG A 2 -40.59 4.66 -20.51
CA ARG A 2 -39.72 5.15 -19.42
C ARG A 2 -38.68 4.12 -18.99
N HIS A 3 -38.94 2.82 -19.01
CA HIS A 3 -38.00 1.76 -18.64
C HIS A 3 -36.86 1.56 -19.65
N GLU A 4 -37.07 1.79 -20.92
CA GLU A 4 -36.03 1.66 -21.96
C GLU A 4 -34.97 2.77 -21.88
N ARG A 5 -35.36 3.99 -21.48
CA ARG A 5 -34.40 5.10 -21.31
C ARG A 5 -33.46 4.94 -20.10
N GLN A 6 -33.91 4.24 -19.09
CA GLN A 6 -33.06 3.94 -17.91
C GLN A 6 -32.03 2.86 -18.23
N ASN A 7 -32.38 1.85 -19.03
CA ASN A 7 -31.42 0.82 -19.45
C ASN A 7 -30.33 1.37 -20.39
N ILE A 8 -30.66 2.26 -21.29
CA ILE A 8 -29.69 2.91 -22.19
C ILE A 8 -28.74 3.82 -21.41
N SER A 9 -29.20 4.50 -20.36
CA SER A 9 -28.37 5.33 -19.49
C SER A 9 -27.35 4.51 -18.69
N ASN A 10 -27.74 3.33 -18.20
CA ASN A 10 -26.87 2.43 -17.46
C ASN A 10 -25.84 1.73 -18.36
N VAL A 11 -26.23 1.36 -19.59
CA VAL A 11 -25.30 0.81 -20.60
C VAL A 11 -24.29 1.88 -21.04
N LEU A 12 -24.69 3.13 -21.19
CA LEU A 12 -23.79 4.23 -21.54
C LEU A 12 -22.85 4.63 -20.39
N LYS A 13 -23.26 4.44 -19.13
CA LYS A 13 -22.35 4.60 -17.96
C LYS A 13 -21.32 3.49 -17.92
N LEU A 14 -21.70 2.23 -18.13
CA LEU A 14 -20.79 1.09 -18.18
C LEU A 14 -19.79 1.17 -19.34
N THR A 15 -20.23 1.62 -20.53
CA THR A 15 -19.32 1.84 -21.67
C THR A 15 -18.40 3.03 -21.46
N ARG A 16 -18.81 4.07 -20.71
CA ARG A 16 -17.95 5.20 -20.36
C ARG A 16 -16.85 4.81 -19.38
N THR A 17 -17.18 3.98 -18.39
CA THR A 17 -16.18 3.42 -17.42
C THR A 17 -15.20 2.49 -18.14
N GLN A 18 -15.66 1.63 -19.05
CA GLN A 18 -14.78 0.76 -19.84
C GLN A 18 -13.91 1.56 -20.84
N THR A 19 -14.41 2.67 -21.37
CA THR A 19 -13.65 3.54 -22.28
C THR A 19 -12.63 4.38 -21.51
N GLN A 20 -12.92 4.79 -20.27
CA GLN A 20 -11.95 5.42 -19.37
C GLN A 20 -10.88 4.41 -18.95
N MET A 21 -11.23 3.18 -18.58
CA MET A 21 -10.26 2.11 -18.29
C MET A 21 -9.40 1.76 -19.52
N ARG A 22 -9.96 1.76 -20.75
CA ARG A 22 -9.18 1.56 -21.98
C ARG A 22 -8.26 2.73 -22.33
N ARG A 23 -8.58 3.96 -21.94
CA ARG A 23 -7.68 5.12 -22.06
C ARG A 23 -6.57 5.08 -21.01
N TYR A 24 -6.85 4.60 -19.80
CA TYR A 24 -5.83 4.30 -18.79
C TYR A 24 -4.86 3.19 -19.26
N LYS A 25 -5.36 2.14 -19.93
CA LYS A 25 -4.53 1.03 -20.46
C LYS A 25 -3.63 1.40 -21.65
N LYS A 26 -3.76 2.57 -22.27
CA LYS A 26 -3.01 2.94 -23.47
C LYS A 26 -1.90 3.96 -23.26
N ASN A 27 -1.83 4.55 -22.09
CA ASN A 27 -0.77 5.47 -21.71
C ASN A 27 -0.15 4.97 -20.39
N GLU A 28 1.03 4.51 -20.40
CA GLU A 28 1.89 4.40 -19.22
C GLU A 28 2.31 3.00 -18.78
N TYR A 29 3.11 2.37 -19.59
CA TYR A 29 4.30 1.71 -19.06
C TYR A 29 5.47 2.71 -19.14
N HIS A 30 5.39 3.82 -18.41
CA HIS A 30 6.53 4.69 -18.14
C HIS A 30 6.51 5.00 -16.64
N CYS A 31 7.38 4.29 -15.97
CA CYS A 31 7.85 4.43 -14.61
C CYS A 31 7.66 5.85 -14.05
N HIS A 32 6.63 6.06 -13.22
CA HIS A 32 6.46 7.31 -12.45
C HIS A 32 7.58 7.57 -11.43
N ILE A 33 8.49 6.62 -11.25
CA ILE A 33 9.67 6.73 -10.39
C ILE A 33 10.74 7.66 -11.01
N ALA A 34 10.74 7.86 -12.32
CA ALA A 34 11.73 8.71 -13.00
C ALA A 34 11.78 10.16 -12.47
N PRO A 35 10.66 10.83 -12.10
CA PRO A 35 10.71 12.15 -11.48
C PRO A 35 11.32 12.15 -10.07
N LEU A 36 11.03 11.12 -9.25
CA LEU A 36 11.58 11.00 -7.88
C LEU A 36 13.10 10.81 -7.92
N PHE A 37 13.61 9.96 -8.81
CA PHE A 37 15.05 9.77 -9.01
C PHE A 37 15.73 11.03 -9.54
N PHE A 38 15.05 11.83 -10.36
CA PHE A 38 15.62 13.05 -10.94
C PHE A 38 15.73 14.20 -9.93
N VAL A 39 14.77 14.31 -9.01
CA VAL A 39 14.79 15.32 -7.95
C VAL A 39 15.91 15.02 -6.95
N THR A 40 16.00 13.77 -6.46
CA THR A 40 17.03 13.38 -5.49
C THR A 40 18.45 13.42 -6.07
N SER A 41 18.64 12.97 -7.32
CA SER A 41 19.97 12.98 -7.96
C SER A 41 20.49 14.38 -8.30
N ARG A 42 19.62 15.37 -8.50
CA ARG A 42 20.02 16.76 -8.77
C ARG A 42 20.42 17.51 -7.51
N GLN A 43 19.78 17.24 -6.38
CA GLN A 43 20.08 17.92 -5.12
C GLN A 43 21.33 17.36 -4.44
N ILE A 44 21.59 16.04 -4.53
CA ILE A 44 22.82 15.42 -3.99
C ILE A 44 24.09 15.97 -4.68
N LYS A 45 24.02 16.47 -5.93
CA LYS A 45 25.18 17.00 -6.64
C LYS A 45 25.57 18.45 -6.29
N ASN A 46 24.75 19.17 -5.55
CA ASN A 46 25.00 20.60 -5.22
C ASN A 46 25.43 20.85 -3.77
N GLN A 47 25.72 19.84 -2.98
CA GLN A 47 26.30 20.03 -1.66
C GLN A 47 27.79 20.33 -1.79
N ASN A 48 28.16 21.57 -1.52
CA ASN A 48 29.53 22.04 -1.47
C ASN A 48 30.21 21.50 -0.20
N PRO A 49 31.37 20.84 -0.26
CA PRO A 49 31.98 20.16 0.90
C PRO A 49 32.53 21.08 1.98
N ASP A 50 32.43 22.40 1.83
CA ASP A 50 33.11 23.36 2.70
C ASP A 50 32.21 24.09 3.73
N ASN A 51 30.93 23.67 3.90
CA ASN A 51 30.05 24.27 4.91
C ASN A 51 29.86 23.33 6.09
N VAL A 52 30.83 23.26 6.98
CA VAL A 52 30.74 22.61 8.29
C VAL A 52 30.02 23.56 9.26
N ASN A 53 28.76 23.83 8.98
CA ASN A 53 27.80 24.34 9.95
C ASN A 53 26.76 23.24 10.17
N ASN A 54 26.58 22.88 11.40
CA ASN A 54 25.68 21.96 12.06
C ASN A 54 24.21 22.05 11.51
N GLU A 55 24.03 21.88 10.20
CA GLU A 55 22.73 21.70 9.56
C GLU A 55 22.32 20.26 9.84
N ARG A 56 21.25 20.07 10.61
CA ARG A 56 20.57 18.79 10.70
C ARG A 56 20.36 18.30 9.28
N GLU A 57 20.86 17.13 8.97
CA GLU A 57 20.68 16.51 7.66
C GLU A 57 19.17 16.40 7.44
N ASP A 58 18.65 17.00 6.37
CA ASP A 58 17.22 17.03 6.10
C ASP A 58 16.73 15.58 5.93
N ILE A 59 15.82 15.13 6.79
CA ILE A 59 15.33 13.75 6.84
C ILE A 59 14.75 13.28 5.51
N VAL A 60 14.28 14.22 4.70
CA VAL A 60 13.71 13.95 3.37
C VAL A 60 14.73 13.30 2.43
N PHE A 61 16.02 13.66 2.56
CA PHE A 61 17.08 13.20 1.67
C PHE A 61 17.98 12.11 2.28
N LEU A 62 17.66 11.64 3.49
CA LEU A 62 18.35 10.50 4.07
C LEU A 62 18.20 9.27 3.18
N ARG A 63 19.25 8.46 3.13
CA ARG A 63 19.26 7.23 2.35
C ARG A 63 18.09 6.31 2.71
N ASP A 64 17.82 6.14 4.00
CA ASP A 64 16.77 5.25 4.49
C ASP A 64 15.38 5.75 4.08
N THR A 65 15.15 7.05 4.11
CA THR A 65 13.92 7.68 3.61
C THR A 65 13.75 7.44 2.11
N VAL A 66 14.80 7.67 1.29
CA VAL A 66 14.73 7.45 -0.16
C VAL A 66 14.46 5.98 -0.50
N GLU A 67 15.09 5.06 0.23
CA GLU A 67 14.86 3.63 0.07
C GLU A 67 13.43 3.24 0.47
N PHE A 68 12.89 3.79 1.56
CA PHE A 68 11.49 3.57 1.96
C PHE A 68 10.52 4.11 0.91
N VAL A 69 10.68 5.35 0.45
CA VAL A 69 9.82 5.95 -0.61
C VAL A 69 9.80 5.09 -1.87
N THR A 70 10.95 4.53 -2.25
CA THR A 70 11.04 3.65 -3.42
C THR A 70 10.21 2.38 -3.24
N VAL A 71 10.32 1.72 -2.09
CA VAL A 71 9.55 0.50 -1.79
C VAL A 71 8.07 0.81 -1.63
N ALA A 72 7.72 1.93 -0.99
CA ALA A 72 6.35 2.41 -0.82
C ALA A 72 5.67 2.67 -2.18
N ALA A 73 6.36 3.33 -3.11
CA ALA A 73 5.85 3.58 -4.45
C ALA A 73 5.63 2.28 -5.25
N GLU A 74 6.55 1.32 -5.16
CA GLU A 74 6.40 -0.01 -5.78
C GLU A 74 5.23 -0.78 -5.17
N PHE A 75 5.04 -0.71 -3.85
CA PHE A 75 3.90 -1.32 -3.18
C PHE A 75 2.58 -0.72 -3.71
N CYS A 76 2.45 0.60 -3.76
CA CYS A 76 1.26 1.25 -4.29
C CYS A 76 0.98 0.85 -5.75
N ALA A 77 2.01 0.89 -6.60
CA ALA A 77 1.87 0.50 -8.00
C ALA A 77 1.42 -0.95 -8.16
N TYR A 78 1.97 -1.87 -7.35
CA TYR A 78 1.58 -3.28 -7.36
C TYR A 78 0.12 -3.48 -6.92
N MET A 79 -0.32 -2.78 -5.86
CA MET A 79 -1.69 -2.84 -5.36
C MET A 79 -2.69 -2.31 -6.40
N GLU A 80 -2.38 -1.22 -7.08
CA GLU A 80 -3.22 -0.63 -8.13
C GLU A 80 -3.43 -1.56 -9.34
N HIS A 81 -2.53 -2.52 -9.56
CA HIS A 81 -2.59 -3.54 -10.61
C HIS A 81 -3.03 -4.92 -10.10
N SER A 82 -3.51 -5.03 -8.86
CA SER A 82 -3.88 -6.32 -8.23
C SER A 82 -4.83 -7.17 -9.07
N GLY A 83 -5.78 -6.55 -9.79
CA GLY A 83 -6.73 -7.23 -10.66
C GLY A 83 -6.11 -7.86 -11.93
N GLU A 84 -4.83 -7.63 -12.22
CA GLU A 84 -4.13 -8.21 -13.38
C GLU A 84 -3.40 -9.52 -13.03
N HIS A 85 -3.31 -9.86 -11.74
CA HIS A 85 -2.60 -11.03 -11.23
C HIS A 85 -3.54 -12.19 -10.92
N ASN A 86 -3.01 -13.41 -10.95
CA ASN A 86 -3.66 -14.55 -10.34
C ASN A 86 -3.33 -14.61 -8.83
N ARG A 87 -4.17 -15.33 -8.05
CA ARG A 87 -4.04 -15.46 -6.58
C ARG A 87 -2.63 -15.87 -6.15
N LYS A 88 -2.06 -16.89 -6.79
CA LYS A 88 -0.74 -17.42 -6.42
C LYS A 88 0.36 -16.38 -6.63
N GLU A 89 0.39 -15.73 -7.77
CA GLU A 89 1.36 -14.68 -8.09
C GLU A 89 1.23 -13.49 -7.14
N PHE A 90 -0.02 -13.08 -6.84
CA PHE A 90 -0.32 -12.00 -5.90
C PHE A 90 0.24 -12.31 -4.51
N VAL A 91 -0.07 -13.49 -3.96
CA VAL A 91 0.42 -13.93 -2.65
C VAL A 91 1.95 -14.06 -2.64
N ASP A 92 2.54 -14.71 -3.65
CA ASP A 92 4.00 -14.90 -3.75
C ASP A 92 4.77 -13.57 -3.83
N THR A 93 4.19 -12.53 -4.42
CA THR A 93 4.78 -11.19 -4.51
C THR A 93 4.66 -10.44 -3.19
N LEU A 94 3.46 -10.44 -2.58
CA LEU A 94 3.25 -9.77 -1.29
C LEU A 94 4.09 -10.37 -0.16
N LEU A 95 4.32 -11.68 -0.16
CA LEU A 95 5.21 -12.34 0.79
C LEU A 95 6.68 -11.86 0.73
N LYS A 96 7.06 -11.17 -0.35
CA LYS A 96 8.39 -10.53 -0.51
C LYS A 96 8.31 -9.03 -0.25
N LEU A 97 7.25 -8.39 -0.74
CA LEU A 97 7.11 -6.94 -0.72
C LEU A 97 6.77 -6.40 0.68
N LEU A 98 5.84 -7.05 1.40
CA LEU A 98 5.45 -6.63 2.74
C LEU A 98 6.61 -6.67 3.76
N PRO A 99 7.43 -7.75 3.84
CA PRO A 99 8.59 -7.74 4.73
C PRO A 99 9.60 -6.65 4.39
N LEU A 100 9.78 -6.35 3.09
CA LEU A 100 10.67 -5.29 2.66
C LEU A 100 10.12 -3.91 3.05
N LEU A 101 8.82 -3.68 2.87
CA LEU A 101 8.14 -2.46 3.27
C LEU A 101 8.27 -2.25 4.79
N TYR A 102 8.00 -3.29 5.59
CA TYR A 102 8.15 -3.25 7.04
C TYR A 102 9.57 -2.91 7.47
N LEU A 103 10.57 -3.60 6.88
CA LEU A 103 11.98 -3.35 7.18
C LEU A 103 12.38 -1.91 6.90
N LYS A 104 11.94 -1.34 5.77
CA LYS A 104 12.26 0.04 5.40
C LYS A 104 11.53 1.06 6.26
N ALA A 105 10.30 0.79 6.66
CA ALA A 105 9.57 1.63 7.62
C ALA A 105 10.27 1.70 8.98
N GLN A 106 10.81 0.57 9.46
CA GLN A 106 11.59 0.50 10.72
C GLN A 106 12.84 1.38 10.72
N MET A 107 13.35 1.74 9.54
CA MET A 107 14.57 2.55 9.39
C MET A 107 14.28 4.05 9.26
N LEU A 108 13.00 4.44 9.20
CA LEU A 108 12.62 5.85 9.13
C LEU A 108 13.06 6.61 10.39
N PRO A 109 13.50 7.87 10.24
CA PRO A 109 13.91 8.71 11.36
C PRO A 109 12.73 9.01 12.28
N ASN A 110 13.04 9.21 13.57
CA ASN A 110 12.08 9.67 14.58
C ASN A 110 12.28 11.17 14.76
N GLU A 111 11.45 11.96 14.14
CA GLU A 111 11.44 13.41 14.23
C GLU A 111 10.05 13.92 14.61
N GLU A 112 9.94 15.19 14.94
CA GLU A 112 8.69 15.87 15.22
C GLU A 112 8.20 16.60 13.97
N SER A 113 6.87 16.76 13.82
CA SER A 113 6.28 17.54 12.73
C SER A 113 6.72 19.00 12.81
N ILE A 114 6.92 19.63 11.64
CA ILE A 114 7.27 21.04 11.52
C ILE A 114 6.00 21.91 11.59
N SER A 115 4.91 21.43 11.00
CA SER A 115 3.62 22.11 10.95
C SER A 115 2.61 21.43 11.87
N ASP A 116 1.69 22.23 12.42
CA ASP A 116 0.51 21.74 13.14
C ASP A 116 -0.69 21.51 12.20
N ASP A 117 -0.53 21.71 10.89
CA ASP A 117 -1.58 21.57 9.91
C ASP A 117 -1.81 20.09 9.56
N ASN A 118 -3.08 19.71 9.36
CA ASN A 118 -3.42 18.37 8.86
C ASN A 118 -2.94 18.20 7.41
N LEU A 119 -2.33 17.07 7.13
CA LEU A 119 -1.91 16.72 5.78
C LEU A 119 -3.12 16.33 4.91
N GLU A 120 -2.98 16.54 3.60
CA GLU A 120 -4.03 16.22 2.63
C GLU A 120 -4.12 14.71 2.40
N GLU A 121 -5.33 14.18 2.38
CA GLU A 121 -5.60 12.79 2.03
C GLU A 121 -5.93 12.67 0.54
N PHE A 122 -5.31 11.70 -0.14
CA PHE A 122 -5.45 11.46 -1.59
C PHE A 122 -6.28 10.23 -1.91
N VAL A 123 -6.34 9.27 -0.99
CA VAL A 123 -7.15 8.07 -1.15
C VAL A 123 -8.58 8.38 -0.80
N THR A 124 -9.47 8.28 -1.78
CA THR A 124 -10.91 8.47 -1.60
C THR A 124 -11.58 7.17 -1.20
N GLU A 125 -12.76 7.25 -0.56
CA GLU A 125 -13.59 6.10 -0.22
C GLU A 125 -13.86 5.21 -1.45
N ASP A 126 -14.15 5.82 -2.60
CA ASP A 126 -14.37 5.08 -3.85
C ASP A 126 -13.13 4.30 -4.31
N SER A 127 -11.94 4.89 -4.20
CA SER A 127 -10.68 4.24 -4.60
C SER A 127 -10.28 3.13 -3.63
N TYR A 128 -10.48 3.35 -2.34
CA TYR A 128 -10.30 2.35 -1.29
C TYR A 128 -11.20 1.13 -1.52
N GLU A 129 -12.52 1.34 -1.70
CA GLU A 129 -13.48 0.26 -1.89
C GLU A 129 -13.22 -0.53 -3.19
N VAL A 130 -12.86 0.14 -4.29
CA VAL A 130 -12.49 -0.54 -5.53
C VAL A 130 -11.30 -1.47 -5.31
N LEU A 131 -10.26 -1.02 -4.62
CA LEU A 131 -9.10 -1.84 -4.31
C LEU A 131 -9.46 -3.03 -3.41
N ARG A 132 -10.17 -2.77 -2.30
CA ARG A 132 -10.61 -3.78 -1.34
C ARG A 132 -11.42 -4.88 -2.02
N ILE A 133 -12.42 -4.51 -2.84
CA ILE A 133 -13.25 -5.47 -3.57
C ILE A 133 -12.42 -6.29 -4.56
N THR A 134 -11.50 -5.64 -5.31
CA THR A 134 -10.64 -6.33 -6.27
C THR A 134 -9.78 -7.40 -5.60
N ILE A 135 -9.21 -7.10 -4.43
CA ILE A 135 -8.40 -8.04 -3.67
C ILE A 135 -9.28 -9.16 -3.08
N SER A 136 -10.46 -8.80 -2.54
CA SER A 136 -11.40 -9.79 -2.00
C SER A 136 -11.85 -10.80 -3.05
N GLU A 137 -12.16 -10.34 -4.27
CA GLU A 137 -12.49 -11.22 -5.40
C GLU A 137 -11.30 -12.12 -5.81
N LEU A 138 -10.08 -11.59 -5.77
CA LEU A 138 -8.86 -12.33 -6.09
C LEU A 138 -8.57 -13.44 -5.07
N LEU A 139 -8.76 -13.16 -3.78
CA LEU A 139 -8.52 -14.11 -2.70
C LEU A 139 -9.72 -15.05 -2.47
N ALA A 140 -10.93 -14.60 -2.77
CA ALA A 140 -12.19 -15.32 -2.62
C ALA A 140 -12.36 -15.91 -1.19
N GLU A 141 -12.56 -17.23 -1.06
CA GLU A 141 -12.74 -17.92 0.22
C GLU A 141 -11.52 -17.84 1.17
N LYS A 142 -10.35 -17.48 0.65
CA LYS A 142 -9.11 -17.32 1.43
C LYS A 142 -8.90 -15.89 1.98
N ASP A 143 -9.84 -14.98 1.72
CA ASP A 143 -9.72 -13.57 2.17
C ASP A 143 -9.84 -13.43 3.70
N SER A 144 -10.52 -14.34 4.38
CA SER A 144 -10.78 -14.26 5.81
C SER A 144 -9.74 -14.99 6.64
N TYR A 145 -9.32 -14.39 7.76
CA TYR A 145 -8.45 -15.02 8.75
C TYR A 145 -8.85 -14.66 10.18
N LEU A 146 -8.32 -15.39 11.18
CA LEU A 146 -8.57 -15.12 12.60
C LEU A 146 -7.46 -14.21 13.16
N ASP A 147 -7.87 -13.10 13.75
CA ASP A 147 -6.95 -12.22 14.47
C ASP A 147 -6.47 -12.90 15.77
N VAL A 148 -5.18 -12.72 16.10
CA VAL A 148 -4.53 -13.50 17.19
C VAL A 148 -3.99 -12.65 18.34
N PHE A 149 -3.89 -11.33 18.18
CA PHE A 149 -3.26 -10.44 19.16
C PHE A 149 -4.20 -9.33 19.65
N VAL A 150 -5.49 -9.62 19.75
CA VAL A 150 -6.47 -8.65 20.27
C VAL A 150 -6.50 -8.73 21.78
N ALA A 151 -6.34 -7.58 22.44
CA ALA A 151 -6.35 -7.47 23.91
C ALA A 151 -7.63 -8.08 24.53
N ASP A 152 -8.75 -7.95 23.85
CA ASP A 152 -10.07 -8.44 24.28
C ASP A 152 -10.22 -9.96 24.17
N MET A 153 -9.37 -10.68 23.40
CA MET A 153 -9.39 -12.15 23.36
C MET A 153 -9.12 -12.77 24.74
N LYS A 154 -8.52 -12.05 25.66
CA LYS A 154 -8.33 -12.49 27.04
C LYS A 154 -9.66 -12.65 27.79
N TYR A 155 -10.72 -12.00 27.34
CA TYR A 155 -12.04 -11.94 27.98
C TYR A 155 -13.17 -12.47 27.10
N SER A 156 -12.88 -12.88 25.87
CA SER A 156 -13.86 -13.39 24.89
C SER A 156 -13.42 -14.74 24.37
N ASP A 157 -14.33 -15.72 24.37
CA ASP A 157 -14.14 -17.03 23.75
C ASP A 157 -14.44 -17.01 22.24
N THR A 158 -14.80 -15.83 21.68
CA THR A 158 -15.16 -15.72 20.28
C THR A 158 -13.99 -15.11 19.49
N PRO A 159 -13.42 -15.84 18.52
CA PRO A 159 -12.38 -15.30 17.63
C PRO A 159 -12.90 -14.12 16.82
N ILE A 160 -12.03 -13.13 16.61
CA ILE A 160 -12.33 -11.99 15.73
C ILE A 160 -11.86 -12.35 14.33
N THR A 161 -12.79 -12.30 13.38
CA THR A 161 -12.49 -12.52 11.96
C THR A 161 -12.13 -11.19 11.32
N LYS A 162 -11.01 -11.15 10.57
CA LYS A 162 -10.56 -10.05 9.73
C LYS A 162 -10.47 -10.50 8.28
N SER A 163 -10.38 -9.53 7.37
CA SER A 163 -10.14 -9.79 5.95
C SER A 163 -8.79 -9.24 5.50
N ILE A 164 -8.09 -10.02 4.69
CA ILE A 164 -6.79 -9.63 4.11
C ILE A 164 -6.98 -8.44 3.17
N SER A 165 -8.10 -8.42 2.43
CA SER A 165 -8.43 -7.34 1.49
C SER A 165 -8.60 -6.00 2.19
N GLU A 166 -9.24 -5.97 3.36
CA GLU A 166 -9.40 -4.76 4.18
C GLU A 166 -8.05 -4.31 4.76
N ASP A 167 -7.32 -5.23 5.39
CA ASP A 167 -6.00 -4.94 5.93
C ASP A 167 -5.02 -4.38 4.87
N LEU A 168 -5.03 -4.95 3.65
CA LEU A 168 -4.18 -4.47 2.55
C LEU A 168 -4.65 -3.11 2.03
N ALA A 169 -5.96 -2.84 2.00
CA ALA A 169 -6.51 -1.55 1.60
C ALA A 169 -6.17 -0.45 2.63
N ASP A 170 -6.21 -0.79 3.92
CA ASP A 170 -5.80 0.10 5.02
C ASP A 170 -4.31 0.46 4.91
N ILE A 171 -3.44 -0.53 4.75
CA ILE A 171 -2.00 -0.29 4.53
C ILE A 171 -1.77 0.55 3.28
N TYR A 172 -2.49 0.25 2.19
CA TYR A 172 -2.39 1.01 0.95
C TYR A 172 -2.81 2.47 1.14
N GLN A 173 -3.86 2.75 1.89
CA GLN A 173 -4.33 4.11 2.15
C GLN A 173 -3.25 4.96 2.81
N ASP A 174 -2.65 4.46 3.90
CA ASP A 174 -1.56 5.15 4.60
C ASP A 174 -0.35 5.39 3.68
N ILE A 175 0.10 4.35 3.01
CA ILE A 175 1.28 4.41 2.14
C ILE A 175 1.03 5.27 0.89
N LYS A 176 -0.17 5.23 0.31
CA LYS A 176 -0.52 6.04 -0.86
C LYS A 176 -0.63 7.52 -0.54
N ASN A 177 -1.22 7.87 0.59
CA ASN A 177 -1.27 9.24 1.08
C ASN A 177 0.14 9.79 1.28
N PHE A 178 1.01 9.04 1.97
CA PHE A 178 2.42 9.37 2.13
C PHE A 178 3.14 9.58 0.78
N VAL A 179 3.04 8.63 -0.15
CA VAL A 179 3.70 8.72 -1.48
C VAL A 179 3.20 9.93 -2.25
N SER A 180 1.88 10.22 -2.20
CA SER A 180 1.29 11.36 -2.90
C SER A 180 1.78 12.69 -2.34
N LEU A 181 1.84 12.84 -1.02
CA LEU A 181 2.40 14.03 -0.35
C LEU A 181 3.89 14.21 -0.69
N PHE A 182 4.65 13.12 -0.66
CA PHE A 182 6.08 13.15 -1.00
C PHE A 182 6.32 13.59 -2.45
N GLN A 183 5.43 13.22 -3.37
CA GLN A 183 5.49 13.60 -4.79
C GLN A 183 5.24 15.10 -5.03
N LEU A 184 4.62 15.83 -4.10
CA LEU A 184 4.45 17.29 -4.22
C LEU A 184 5.79 18.03 -4.25
N GLY A 185 6.84 17.45 -3.67
CA GLY A 185 8.19 18.01 -3.72
C GLY A 185 8.38 19.26 -2.85
N ILE A 186 7.49 19.51 -1.88
CA ILE A 186 7.59 20.60 -0.91
C ILE A 186 8.26 20.05 0.35
N ASN A 187 9.44 20.57 0.71
CA ASN A 187 10.25 19.98 1.78
C ASN A 187 9.53 19.86 3.12
N GLU A 188 8.79 20.88 3.52
CA GLU A 188 8.01 20.87 4.77
C GLU A 188 6.93 19.78 4.75
N THR A 189 6.15 19.70 3.65
CA THR A 189 5.13 18.66 3.47
C THR A 189 5.74 17.26 3.40
N MET A 190 6.88 17.08 2.71
CA MET A 190 7.59 15.80 2.65
C MET A 190 8.10 15.38 4.03
N HIS A 191 8.62 16.32 4.82
CA HIS A 191 9.07 16.08 6.19
C HIS A 191 7.91 15.58 7.05
N ASP A 192 6.81 16.32 7.09
CA ASP A 192 5.66 15.99 7.93
C ASP A 192 4.98 14.69 7.48
N ALA A 193 4.96 14.41 6.16
CA ALA A 193 4.49 13.13 5.64
C ALA A 193 5.35 11.93 6.12
N ILE A 194 6.68 12.08 6.25
CA ILE A 194 7.55 11.05 6.80
C ILE A 194 7.22 10.80 8.28
N VAL A 195 7.05 11.88 9.05
CA VAL A 195 6.73 11.81 10.48
C VAL A 195 5.39 11.11 10.69
N GLU A 196 4.33 11.56 10.01
CA GLU A 196 2.98 10.97 10.10
C GLU A 196 2.98 9.50 9.68
N CYS A 197 3.61 9.16 8.56
CA CYS A 197 3.70 7.77 8.09
C CYS A 197 4.41 6.87 9.11
N ASN A 198 5.48 7.36 9.76
CA ASN A 198 6.22 6.64 10.79
C ASN A 198 5.40 6.48 12.09
N GLU A 199 4.61 7.48 12.46
CA GLU A 199 3.70 7.39 13.61
C GLU A 199 2.58 6.39 13.35
N HIS A 200 1.93 6.43 12.18
CA HIS A 200 0.91 5.47 11.77
C HIS A 200 1.47 4.06 11.66
N PHE A 201 2.73 3.90 11.20
CA PHE A 201 3.41 2.60 11.22
C PHE A 201 3.47 2.01 12.62
N LYS A 202 3.89 2.80 13.60
CA LYS A 202 4.05 2.34 14.99
C LYS A 202 2.71 2.04 15.68
N GLN A 203 1.70 2.84 15.38
CA GLN A 203 0.41 2.77 16.06
C GLN A 203 -0.56 1.80 15.39
N TYR A 204 -0.47 1.61 14.08
CA TYR A 204 -1.52 0.98 13.31
C TYR A 204 -1.03 0.05 12.20
N TRP A 205 -0.60 0.58 11.03
CA TRP A 205 -0.42 -0.24 9.84
C TRP A 205 0.76 -1.23 9.93
N GLY A 206 1.74 -0.98 10.79
CA GLY A 206 2.84 -1.92 11.01
C GLY A 206 2.35 -3.23 11.61
N GLN A 207 1.46 -3.19 12.59
CA GLN A 207 0.85 -4.40 13.18
C GLN A 207 -0.09 -5.08 12.19
N THR A 208 -0.91 -4.30 11.47
CA THR A 208 -1.80 -4.80 10.41
C THR A 208 -1.00 -5.56 9.35
N LEU A 209 0.13 -5.01 8.90
CA LEU A 209 1.02 -5.64 7.92
C LEU A 209 1.55 -7.00 8.42
N VAL A 210 1.97 -7.11 9.68
CA VAL A 210 2.48 -8.38 10.24
C VAL A 210 1.37 -9.43 10.30
N ASN A 211 0.16 -9.05 10.68
CA ASN A 211 -1.00 -9.95 10.71
C ASN A 211 -1.35 -10.44 9.30
N THR A 212 -1.42 -9.53 8.34
CA THR A 212 -1.66 -9.84 6.93
C THR A 212 -0.58 -10.75 6.33
N LEU A 213 0.69 -10.48 6.63
CA LEU A 213 1.82 -11.30 6.19
C LEU A 213 1.68 -12.74 6.69
N ARG A 214 1.28 -12.92 7.96
CA ARG A 214 1.02 -14.25 8.53
C ARG A 214 -0.12 -14.95 7.81
N ALA A 215 -1.23 -14.26 7.54
CA ALA A 215 -2.38 -14.82 6.83
C ALA A 215 -2.02 -15.24 5.39
N LEU A 216 -1.27 -14.41 4.66
CA LEU A 216 -0.77 -14.73 3.33
C LEU A 216 0.20 -15.93 3.34
N HIS A 217 1.04 -16.04 4.37
CA HIS A 217 1.92 -17.20 4.54
C HIS A 217 1.12 -18.51 4.71
N ASP A 218 0.06 -18.46 5.50
CA ASP A 218 -0.84 -19.61 5.68
C ASP A 218 -1.52 -20.02 4.35
N ILE A 219 -2.01 -19.05 3.57
CA ILE A 219 -2.56 -19.33 2.22
C ILE A 219 -1.54 -20.05 1.34
N ARG A 220 -0.29 -19.58 1.37
CA ARG A 220 0.74 -20.08 0.45
C ARG A 220 1.22 -21.49 0.78
N TYR A 221 1.36 -21.80 2.07
CA TYR A 221 2.06 -23.00 2.49
C TYR A 221 1.17 -24.07 3.13
N LYS A 222 0.08 -23.71 3.82
CA LYS A 222 -0.84 -24.70 4.39
C LYS A 222 -1.72 -25.37 3.33
N THR A 223 -2.24 -24.59 2.38
CA THR A 223 -3.07 -25.13 1.31
C THR A 223 -2.31 -26.16 0.45
N THR A 224 -1.01 -25.95 0.24
CA THR A 224 -0.18 -26.90 -0.52
C THR A 224 -0.02 -28.25 0.21
N LEU A 225 0.04 -28.22 1.55
CA LEU A 225 0.16 -29.43 2.35
C LEU A 225 -1.15 -30.26 2.36
N GLU A 226 -2.30 -29.57 2.41
CA GLU A 226 -3.62 -30.21 2.34
C GLU A 226 -3.87 -30.86 0.97
N GLU A 227 -3.48 -30.21 -0.13
CA GLU A 227 -3.57 -30.75 -1.50
C GLU A 227 -2.64 -31.97 -1.71
N GLU A 228 -1.43 -31.97 -1.12
CA GLU A 228 -0.48 -33.10 -1.19
C GLU A 228 -0.94 -34.31 -0.35
N GLU A 229 -1.65 -34.09 0.76
CA GLU A 229 -2.20 -35.18 1.58
C GLU A 229 -3.42 -35.89 0.90
N GLU A 230 -4.27 -35.13 0.18
CA GLU A 230 -5.41 -35.69 -0.56
C GLU A 230 -4.95 -36.58 -1.75
N ASP A 231 -3.82 -36.20 -2.42
CA ASP A 231 -3.26 -37.00 -3.53
C ASP A 231 -2.56 -38.30 -3.09
N ILE A 232 -2.32 -38.50 -1.80
CA ILE A 232 -1.68 -39.73 -1.26
C ILE A 232 -2.71 -40.77 -0.86
N ASP A 233 -3.96 -40.40 -0.65
CA ASP A 233 -5.03 -41.29 -0.21
C ASP A 233 -5.89 -41.87 -1.38
N GLU A 234 -5.58 -41.57 -2.65
CA GLU A 234 -6.11 -42.21 -3.86
C GLU A 234 -5.16 -43.28 -4.42
#